data_86d8afb6fe5cefc5c1d0eb576631946c
#
_entry.id   86d8afb6fe5cefc5c1d0eb576631946c
#
_cell.length_a   1.000
_cell.length_b   1.000
_cell.length_c   1.000
_cell.angle_alpha   90.00
_cell.angle_beta   90.00
_cell.angle_gamma   90.00
#
_symmetry.space_group_name_H-M   'P 1'
#
loop_
_entity.id
_entity.type
_entity.pdbx_description
1 polymer ?
#
loop_
_entity_poly.entity_id
_entity_poly.type
_entity_poly.pdbx_seq_one_letter_code
_entity_poly.pdbx_strand_id
1 'polypeptide(L)'
;GHTAVPSMSLVPGGDATLLFTNSGMVQFKDVFVGTDTRPYTRAVDSQKCMRVAGKHNDLEDVGRDDTHHTFFEMLGNWSFGDYYKKDAIAWSWQLLTEVWGLPKDKLYATCFRDDKGNVPQDDEAANIWKEQPGFDPEHVLFFGRKENFWQMAEFGPCGPCSEIHIDLGEERDNLRGRDHVCGVNGECTRFLELWNNVFIQYNLFDDGRLEPLPSKHVDTGMGFERIVSVLQGVDSNYKTDLFKGVLDVLASLTGVSREEMYKDFTPYRVIADHVRSAAFLIGDGVVPGNAGRNYVARMIIRRAARFGTKIGLHEPFLAKVAEPVIEEYGSFYPELVKSRGAILDNLTREEIRFARTIESGTAQLQNLLDRLRDTKTSALDGVDNMGVLDGHRAFDLYATYGLPFEIARDIAREQNLDVDEAGFRAAMDEHRLASGGGKAMGKLGGEDAEFFAGILKDLQKKKKLGEHGVEYDPYTSPRVEGEVLALVMNGQSVQSASFGDQVEVILPKTGFYIESGGQVDDTGYIRALTPFPSPSLGRGGRGQGVEGEGGS
;
A
#
# COMPACT_ATOMS: atom_id res chain seq x y z
N GLY A 1 -12.03 28.02 -8.04
CA GLY A 1 -12.35 27.50 -9.35
C GLY A 1 -11.81 26.12 -9.67
N HIS A 2 -11.38 25.30 -8.67
CA HIS A 2 -11.02 23.90 -8.88
C HIS A 2 -12.26 23.01 -8.91
N THR A 3 -12.25 21.96 -9.73
CA THR A 3 -13.27 20.90 -9.71
C THR A 3 -12.93 19.91 -8.61
N ALA A 4 -13.85 19.68 -7.68
CA ALA A 4 -13.69 18.63 -6.70
C ALA A 4 -13.87 17.26 -7.39
N VAL A 5 -12.91 16.38 -7.21
CA VAL A 5 -12.93 15.02 -7.75
C VAL A 5 -12.89 13.98 -6.64
N PRO A 6 -13.45 12.80 -6.84
CA PRO A 6 -13.39 11.75 -5.83
C PRO A 6 -11.97 11.19 -5.69
N SER A 7 -11.64 10.72 -4.50
CA SER A 7 -10.46 9.91 -4.26
C SER A 7 -10.50 8.63 -5.10
N MET A 8 -9.42 8.30 -5.78
CA MET A 8 -9.31 6.99 -6.40
C MET A 8 -9.06 5.88 -5.35
N SER A 9 -9.28 4.63 -5.75
CA SER A 9 -8.96 3.46 -4.93
C SER A 9 -7.47 3.42 -4.56
N LEU A 10 -7.15 2.82 -3.40
CA LEU A 10 -5.78 2.47 -3.01
C LEU A 10 -5.13 1.49 -3.98
N VAL A 11 -5.93 0.74 -4.73
CA VAL A 11 -5.47 -0.17 -5.78
C VAL A 11 -5.51 0.56 -7.11
N PRO A 12 -4.35 1.03 -7.65
CA PRO A 12 -4.32 1.77 -8.90
C PRO A 12 -4.69 0.85 -10.05
N GLY A 13 -5.77 1.21 -10.78
CA GLY A 13 -6.19 0.51 -11.98
C GLY A 13 -5.23 0.78 -13.14
N GLY A 14 -4.69 -0.29 -13.76
CA GLY A 14 -3.92 -0.15 -15.00
C GLY A 14 -2.44 0.23 -14.85
N ASP A 15 -1.94 0.57 -13.67
CA ASP A 15 -0.51 0.86 -13.44
C ASP A 15 0.18 -0.32 -12.74
N ALA A 16 0.94 -1.11 -13.51
CA ALA A 16 1.71 -2.25 -13.00
C ALA A 16 2.98 -1.83 -12.22
N THR A 17 3.35 -0.56 -12.25
CA THR A 17 4.56 -0.04 -11.58
C THR A 17 4.32 0.32 -10.12
N LEU A 18 3.06 0.50 -9.72
CA LEU A 18 2.66 0.86 -8.38
C LEU A 18 1.90 -0.26 -7.67
N LEU A 19 2.34 -0.60 -6.49
CA LEU A 19 1.62 -1.54 -5.63
C LEU A 19 0.33 -0.92 -5.09
N PHE A 20 0.42 0.34 -4.63
CA PHE A 20 -0.70 1.12 -4.13
C PHE A 20 -0.64 2.57 -4.63
N THR A 21 -1.76 3.26 -4.60
CA THR A 21 -1.84 4.70 -4.78
C THR A 21 -1.09 5.38 -3.64
N ASN A 22 0.06 5.99 -3.94
CA ASN A 22 0.98 6.57 -2.95
C ASN A 22 0.97 8.10 -2.93
N SER A 23 0.25 8.73 -3.87
CA SER A 23 0.09 10.18 -3.96
C SER A 23 -1.14 10.57 -4.78
N GLY A 24 -1.62 11.80 -4.62
CA GLY A 24 -2.80 12.30 -5.30
C GLY A 24 -2.66 12.39 -6.82
N MET A 25 -1.44 12.59 -7.33
CA MET A 25 -1.22 12.71 -8.77
C MET A 25 -1.39 11.39 -9.54
N VAL A 26 -1.43 10.23 -8.88
CA VAL A 26 -1.51 8.93 -9.57
C VAL A 26 -2.70 8.87 -10.52
N GLN A 27 -3.86 9.41 -10.12
CA GLN A 27 -5.05 9.45 -10.96
C GLN A 27 -4.94 10.41 -12.17
N PHE A 28 -3.92 11.27 -12.21
CA PHE A 28 -3.72 12.28 -13.25
C PHE A 28 -2.44 12.08 -14.07
N LYS A 29 -1.72 10.96 -13.87
CA LYS A 29 -0.46 10.66 -14.57
C LYS A 29 -0.57 10.87 -16.08
N ASP A 30 -1.60 10.31 -16.69
CA ASP A 30 -1.82 10.38 -18.14
C ASP A 30 -2.21 11.78 -18.62
N VAL A 31 -2.81 12.59 -17.75
CA VAL A 31 -3.11 14.00 -18.05
C VAL A 31 -1.83 14.82 -18.11
N PHE A 32 -0.88 14.60 -17.19
CA PHE A 32 0.40 15.31 -17.17
C PHE A 32 1.27 15.01 -18.40
N VAL A 33 1.24 13.77 -18.88
CA VAL A 33 1.99 13.40 -20.11
C VAL A 33 1.20 13.67 -21.39
N GLY A 34 -0.06 14.15 -21.29
CA GLY A 34 -0.89 14.53 -22.43
C GLY A 34 -1.53 13.36 -23.18
N THR A 35 -1.55 12.16 -22.61
CA THR A 35 -2.22 10.97 -23.18
C THR A 35 -3.70 10.86 -22.81
N ASP A 36 -4.13 11.58 -21.77
CA ASP A 36 -5.54 11.73 -21.38
C ASP A 36 -5.90 13.23 -21.26
N THR A 37 -7.21 13.52 -21.36
CA THR A 37 -7.76 14.86 -21.19
C THR A 37 -8.95 14.84 -20.26
N ARG A 38 -9.07 15.87 -19.40
CA ARG A 38 -10.20 16.05 -18.49
C ARG A 38 -11.06 17.23 -18.92
N PRO A 39 -12.35 17.25 -18.59
CA PRO A 39 -13.24 18.38 -18.92
C PRO A 39 -12.97 19.63 -18.03
N TYR A 40 -11.88 19.63 -17.28
CA TYR A 40 -11.42 20.70 -16.40
C TYR A 40 -9.91 20.84 -16.45
N THR A 41 -9.41 22.03 -16.16
CA THR A 41 -7.98 22.35 -16.09
C THR A 41 -7.45 22.47 -14.67
N ARG A 42 -8.34 22.41 -13.67
CA ARG A 42 -8.02 22.48 -12.24
C ARG A 42 -8.80 21.43 -11.48
N ALA A 43 -8.12 20.68 -10.62
CA ALA A 43 -8.76 19.69 -9.76
C ALA A 43 -8.34 19.87 -8.30
N VAL A 44 -9.16 19.36 -7.38
CA VAL A 44 -8.87 19.29 -5.95
C VAL A 44 -9.54 18.05 -5.35
N ASP A 45 -8.84 17.35 -4.46
CA ASP A 45 -9.41 16.26 -3.66
C ASP A 45 -8.71 16.06 -2.32
N SER A 46 -9.22 15.09 -1.55
CA SER A 46 -8.51 14.38 -0.50
C SER A 46 -8.30 12.95 -0.98
N GLN A 47 -7.07 12.60 -1.34
CA GLN A 47 -6.73 11.30 -1.90
C GLN A 47 -6.27 10.32 -0.83
N LYS A 48 -6.90 9.14 -0.78
CA LYS A 48 -6.41 7.98 -0.01
C LYS A 48 -5.04 7.55 -0.52
N CYS A 49 -4.05 7.50 0.35
CA CYS A 49 -2.68 7.10 0.02
C CYS A 49 -2.19 5.97 0.92
N MET A 50 -1.37 5.08 0.35
CA MET A 50 -0.74 3.97 1.08
C MET A 50 0.76 3.93 0.78
N ARG A 51 1.60 3.99 1.84
CA ARG A 51 3.07 3.97 1.74
C ARG A 51 3.65 2.87 2.61
N VAL A 52 3.73 1.66 2.06
CA VAL A 52 4.17 0.44 2.76
C VAL A 52 5.17 -0.38 1.96
N ALA A 53 5.51 0.06 0.75
CA ALA A 53 6.45 -0.64 -0.12
C ALA A 53 6.99 0.27 -1.22
N GLY A 54 8.09 -0.14 -1.85
CA GLY A 54 8.70 0.58 -2.98
C GLY A 54 9.53 1.78 -2.54
N LYS A 55 9.58 2.79 -3.40
CA LYS A 55 10.37 4.01 -3.19
C LYS A 55 9.89 4.82 -1.98
N HIS A 56 8.58 4.81 -1.73
CA HIS A 56 7.96 5.48 -0.59
C HIS A 56 7.45 4.40 0.37
N ASN A 57 8.17 4.17 1.45
CA ASN A 57 7.85 3.14 2.45
C ASN A 57 8.03 3.71 3.85
N ASP A 58 6.93 4.03 4.51
CA ASP A 58 6.89 4.63 5.85
C ASP A 58 6.67 3.58 6.96
N LEU A 59 6.52 2.28 6.59
CA LEU A 59 6.17 1.21 7.53
C LEU A 59 7.09 1.11 8.75
N GLU A 60 8.40 1.36 8.55
CA GLU A 60 9.39 1.27 9.63
C GLU A 60 9.30 2.42 10.63
N ASP A 61 8.83 3.58 10.18
CA ASP A 61 8.72 4.79 11.00
C ASP A 61 7.41 4.81 11.79
N VAL A 62 6.37 4.11 11.29
CA VAL A 62 5.07 3.99 11.96
C VAL A 62 5.21 3.38 13.36
N GLY A 63 4.77 4.16 14.34
CA GLY A 63 4.86 3.85 15.76
C GLY A 63 6.13 4.39 16.44
N ARG A 64 7.18 4.72 15.68
CA ARG A 64 8.44 5.27 16.22
C ARG A 64 8.43 6.78 16.33
N ASP A 65 7.65 7.43 15.48
CA ASP A 65 7.43 8.87 15.51
C ASP A 65 5.93 9.22 15.59
N ASP A 66 5.64 10.51 15.54
CA ASP A 66 4.30 11.07 15.72
C ASP A 66 3.60 11.46 14.43
N THR A 67 4.24 11.27 13.26
CA THR A 67 3.80 11.89 11.99
C THR A 67 3.72 10.94 10.80
N HIS A 68 4.36 9.76 10.84
CA HIS A 68 4.28 8.78 9.76
C HIS A 68 3.11 7.82 9.90
N HIS A 69 2.52 7.48 8.76
CA HIS A 69 1.37 6.58 8.62
C HIS A 69 1.56 5.66 7.43
N THR A 70 1.08 4.41 7.54
CA THR A 70 0.99 3.52 6.37
C THR A 70 -0.15 3.92 5.44
N PHE A 71 -1.30 4.30 6.00
CA PHE A 71 -2.41 4.95 5.30
C PHE A 71 -2.53 6.40 5.78
N PHE A 72 -2.68 7.33 4.85
CA PHE A 72 -2.97 8.73 5.14
C PHE A 72 -3.80 9.36 4.03
N GLU A 73 -4.40 10.50 4.32
CA GLU A 73 -5.07 11.31 3.32
C GLU A 73 -4.15 12.43 2.86
N MET A 74 -4.06 12.60 1.54
CA MET A 74 -3.30 13.68 0.90
C MET A 74 -4.27 14.69 0.34
N LEU A 75 -4.28 15.90 0.89
CA LEU A 75 -4.99 17.02 0.29
C LEU A 75 -4.19 17.50 -0.92
N GLY A 76 -4.81 17.44 -2.10
CA GLY A 76 -4.17 17.79 -3.35
C GLY A 76 -4.93 18.84 -4.14
N ASN A 77 -4.19 19.68 -4.86
CA ASN A 77 -4.73 20.54 -5.92
C ASN A 77 -3.81 20.53 -7.13
N TRP A 78 -4.42 20.51 -8.30
CA TRP A 78 -3.74 20.31 -9.57
C TRP A 78 -4.07 21.40 -10.57
N SER A 79 -3.06 21.77 -11.38
CA SER A 79 -3.21 22.60 -12.57
C SER A 79 -2.71 21.84 -13.79
N PHE A 80 -3.57 21.67 -14.76
CA PHE A 80 -3.25 21.01 -16.03
C PHE A 80 -3.02 22.08 -17.12
N GLY A 81 -1.84 22.74 -17.06
CA GLY A 81 -1.48 23.81 -18.00
C GLY A 81 -2.22 25.14 -17.81
N ASP A 82 -2.84 25.37 -16.65
CA ASP A 82 -3.61 26.59 -16.35
C ASP A 82 -2.77 27.57 -15.52
N TYR A 83 -2.69 27.42 -14.20
CA TYR A 83 -1.83 28.21 -13.33
C TYR A 83 -0.50 27.51 -13.04
N TYR A 84 0.48 28.26 -12.56
CA TYR A 84 1.80 27.73 -12.22
C TYR A 84 2.31 28.32 -10.90
N LYS A 85 3.63 28.41 -10.70
CA LYS A 85 4.29 28.75 -9.44
C LYS A 85 3.70 29.96 -8.72
N LYS A 86 3.46 31.08 -9.43
CA LYS A 86 3.00 32.33 -8.84
C LYS A 86 1.68 32.16 -8.08
N ASP A 87 0.70 31.57 -8.75
CA ASP A 87 -0.63 31.40 -8.14
C ASP A 87 -0.61 30.27 -7.10
N ALA A 88 0.10 29.16 -7.38
CA ALA A 88 0.21 28.03 -6.44
C ALA A 88 0.81 28.50 -5.11
N ILE A 89 1.93 29.21 -5.14
CA ILE A 89 2.59 29.72 -3.94
C ILE A 89 1.71 30.75 -3.21
N ALA A 90 1.13 31.69 -3.95
CA ALA A 90 0.28 32.72 -3.35
C ALA A 90 -0.95 32.13 -2.65
N TRP A 91 -1.62 31.15 -3.28
CA TRP A 91 -2.78 30.50 -2.66
C TRP A 91 -2.39 29.58 -1.50
N SER A 92 -1.26 28.91 -1.57
CA SER A 92 -0.75 28.11 -0.45
C SER A 92 -0.48 29.01 0.76
N TRP A 93 0.21 30.13 0.55
CA TRP A 93 0.47 31.11 1.61
C TRP A 93 -0.81 31.69 2.20
N GLN A 94 -1.75 32.10 1.34
CA GLN A 94 -3.03 32.62 1.77
C GLN A 94 -3.83 31.61 2.61
N LEU A 95 -3.90 30.36 2.16
CA LEU A 95 -4.63 29.31 2.90
C LEU A 95 -4.05 29.09 4.29
N LEU A 96 -2.72 28.95 4.37
CA LEU A 96 -2.08 28.67 5.66
C LEU A 96 -2.17 29.84 6.64
N THR A 97 -1.95 31.07 6.15
CA THR A 97 -1.77 32.24 7.04
C THR A 97 -3.02 33.08 7.25
N GLU A 98 -3.88 33.22 6.22
CA GLU A 98 -5.07 34.06 6.29
C GLU A 98 -6.34 33.27 6.60
N VAL A 99 -6.46 32.04 6.07
CA VAL A 99 -7.64 31.20 6.29
C VAL A 99 -7.47 30.36 7.57
N TRP A 100 -6.33 29.68 7.72
CA TRP A 100 -6.08 28.83 8.89
C TRP A 100 -5.33 29.53 10.03
N GLY A 101 -4.79 30.72 9.77
CA GLY A 101 -4.21 31.58 10.81
C GLY A 101 -2.87 31.07 11.38
N LEU A 102 -2.11 30.29 10.63
CA LEU A 102 -0.79 29.83 11.08
C LEU A 102 0.17 31.02 11.20
N PRO A 103 1.06 31.03 12.21
CA PRO A 103 1.99 32.13 12.45
C PRO A 103 3.03 32.22 11.34
N LYS A 104 3.08 33.39 10.66
CA LYS A 104 3.92 33.64 9.49
C LYS A 104 5.41 33.50 9.79
N ASP A 105 5.82 33.90 10.99
CA ASP A 105 7.19 33.84 11.51
C ASP A 105 7.70 32.42 11.81
N LYS A 106 6.81 31.43 11.79
CA LYS A 106 7.15 30.02 11.98
C LYS A 106 7.18 29.20 10.69
N LEU A 107 6.81 29.81 9.56
CA LEU A 107 6.73 29.12 8.28
C LEU A 107 8.01 29.31 7.46
N TYR A 108 8.50 28.21 6.90
CA TYR A 108 9.68 28.12 6.04
C TYR A 108 9.29 27.57 4.70
N ALA A 109 9.94 28.04 3.63
CA ALA A 109 9.78 27.50 2.29
C ALA A 109 11.10 26.92 1.79
N THR A 110 11.07 25.73 1.20
CA THR A 110 12.23 25.15 0.53
C THR A 110 12.10 25.31 -0.98
N CYS A 111 13.23 25.46 -1.68
CA CYS A 111 13.31 25.56 -3.13
C CYS A 111 14.43 24.66 -3.66
N PHE A 112 14.28 24.23 -4.90
CA PHE A 112 15.23 23.33 -5.52
C PHE A 112 16.54 24.01 -5.90
N ARG A 113 17.66 23.36 -5.57
CA ARG A 113 19.01 23.65 -6.06
C ARG A 113 19.65 22.36 -6.55
N ASP A 114 19.98 22.30 -7.84
CA ASP A 114 20.51 21.08 -8.44
C ASP A 114 21.92 20.76 -7.96
N ASP A 115 22.06 19.57 -7.39
CA ASP A 115 23.33 18.97 -6.99
C ASP A 115 24.03 18.19 -8.12
N LYS A 116 23.33 17.92 -9.23
CA LYS A 116 23.86 17.23 -10.44
C LYS A 116 24.18 18.17 -11.60
N GLY A 117 23.70 19.41 -11.58
CA GLY A 117 24.00 20.44 -12.56
C GLY A 117 23.29 20.30 -13.90
N ASN A 118 22.20 19.52 -14.00
CA ASN A 118 21.45 19.31 -15.24
C ASN A 118 20.03 19.92 -15.23
N VAL A 119 19.60 20.51 -14.12
CA VAL A 119 18.36 21.27 -13.98
C VAL A 119 18.66 22.61 -13.34
N PRO A 120 18.13 23.74 -13.86
CA PRO A 120 18.36 25.06 -13.24
C PRO A 120 17.85 25.11 -11.80
N GLN A 121 18.57 25.86 -10.95
CA GLN A 121 18.09 26.23 -9.62
C GLN A 121 16.77 27.00 -9.73
N ASP A 122 15.83 26.74 -8.80
CA ASP A 122 14.51 27.36 -8.85
C ASP A 122 14.46 28.73 -8.16
N ASP A 123 15.21 29.69 -8.72
CA ASP A 123 15.18 31.07 -8.25
C ASP A 123 13.81 31.75 -8.46
N GLU A 124 13.02 31.28 -9.42
CA GLU A 124 11.67 31.78 -9.66
C GLU A 124 10.77 31.53 -8.44
N ALA A 125 10.71 30.29 -7.95
CA ALA A 125 9.93 29.96 -6.75
C ALA A 125 10.45 30.72 -5.52
N ALA A 126 11.76 30.79 -5.35
CA ALA A 126 12.38 31.49 -4.23
C ALA A 126 12.03 32.99 -4.20
N ASN A 127 12.03 33.65 -5.36
CA ASN A 127 11.65 35.06 -5.44
C ASN A 127 10.14 35.26 -5.19
N ILE A 128 9.29 34.38 -5.69
CA ILE A 128 7.84 34.44 -5.44
C ILE A 128 7.54 34.28 -3.94
N TRP A 129 8.25 33.41 -3.22
CA TRP A 129 8.12 33.26 -1.76
C TRP A 129 8.49 34.55 -1.02
N LYS A 130 9.61 35.18 -1.38
CA LYS A 130 10.07 36.43 -0.76
C LYS A 130 9.10 37.60 -0.96
N GLU A 131 8.27 37.55 -2.00
CA GLU A 131 7.25 38.55 -2.30
C GLU A 131 5.94 38.33 -1.54
N GLN A 132 5.75 37.19 -0.82
CA GLN A 132 4.53 36.93 -0.09
C GLN A 132 4.34 37.86 1.11
N PRO A 133 3.10 38.36 1.37
CA PRO A 133 2.85 39.34 2.42
C PRO A 133 3.23 38.85 3.82
N GLY A 134 4.28 39.43 4.41
CA GLY A 134 4.77 39.10 5.75
C GLY A 134 5.56 37.80 5.83
N PHE A 135 6.02 37.26 4.72
CA PHE A 135 6.98 36.16 4.69
C PHE A 135 8.39 36.69 5.00
N ASP A 136 9.15 35.98 5.82
CA ASP A 136 10.54 36.32 6.09
C ASP A 136 11.44 35.81 4.94
N PRO A 137 12.12 36.70 4.18
CA PRO A 137 13.00 36.28 3.08
C PRO A 137 14.13 35.32 3.50
N GLU A 138 14.55 35.32 4.79
CA GLU A 138 15.57 34.41 5.30
C GLU A 138 15.04 32.99 5.52
N HIS A 139 13.72 32.81 5.54
CA HIS A 139 13.06 31.51 5.62
C HIS A 139 12.95 30.78 4.28
N VAL A 140 13.53 31.32 3.18
CA VAL A 140 13.68 30.58 1.91
C VAL A 140 14.99 29.81 1.94
N LEU A 141 14.89 28.48 1.90
CA LEU A 141 16.03 27.57 1.97
C LEU A 141 16.15 26.78 0.67
N PHE A 142 17.38 26.36 0.31
CA PHE A 142 17.61 25.57 -0.89
C PHE A 142 18.13 24.19 -0.58
N PHE A 143 17.49 23.16 -1.17
CA PHE A 143 17.89 21.76 -1.03
C PHE A 143 18.00 21.06 -2.37
N GLY A 144 18.65 19.90 -2.38
CA GLY A 144 18.97 19.11 -3.57
C GLY A 144 17.82 18.24 -4.07
N ARG A 145 18.18 17.28 -4.90
CA ARG A 145 17.21 16.38 -5.53
C ARG A 145 16.48 15.47 -4.55
N LYS A 146 17.07 15.15 -3.45
CA LYS A 146 16.46 14.26 -2.47
C LYS A 146 15.22 14.89 -1.85
N GLU A 147 15.28 16.19 -1.55
CA GLU A 147 14.21 16.94 -0.86
C GLU A 147 13.32 17.69 -1.84
N ASN A 148 13.92 18.43 -2.78
CA ASN A 148 13.18 19.39 -3.62
C ASN A 148 13.11 19.04 -5.11
N PHE A 149 13.22 17.75 -5.48
CA PHE A 149 12.92 17.29 -6.84
C PHE A 149 12.04 16.04 -6.79
N TRP A 150 10.76 16.21 -7.07
CA TRP A 150 9.80 15.14 -6.96
C TRP A 150 9.66 14.33 -8.25
N GLN A 151 9.54 13.01 -8.12
CA GLN A 151 9.22 12.09 -9.20
C GLN A 151 8.34 10.96 -8.67
N MET A 152 7.29 10.63 -9.41
CA MET A 152 6.27 9.67 -8.98
C MET A 152 6.81 8.25 -8.80
N ALA A 153 7.67 7.81 -9.72
CA ALA A 153 8.27 6.48 -9.77
C ALA A 153 9.71 6.57 -10.29
N GLU A 154 10.29 5.47 -10.73
CA GLU A 154 11.65 5.47 -11.32
C GLU A 154 11.72 6.28 -12.61
N PHE A 155 10.60 6.40 -13.35
CA PHE A 155 10.44 7.22 -14.56
C PHE A 155 9.01 7.80 -14.63
N GLY A 156 8.83 8.83 -15.45
CA GLY A 156 7.55 9.53 -15.63
C GLY A 156 7.61 11.04 -15.33
N PRO A 157 6.45 11.69 -15.16
CA PRO A 157 6.37 13.11 -14.89
C PRO A 157 7.11 13.49 -13.62
N CYS A 158 7.88 14.57 -13.68
CA CYS A 158 8.69 15.04 -12.56
C CYS A 158 8.99 16.55 -12.66
N GLY A 159 9.52 17.10 -11.58
CA GLY A 159 9.96 18.50 -11.56
C GLY A 159 10.46 18.95 -10.21
N PRO A 160 11.03 20.18 -10.15
CA PRO A 160 11.40 20.81 -8.90
C PRO A 160 10.15 21.01 -8.04
N CYS A 161 10.33 20.99 -6.74
CA CYS A 161 9.26 21.27 -5.81
C CYS A 161 9.68 22.28 -4.74
N SER A 162 8.68 22.84 -4.09
CA SER A 162 8.81 23.76 -2.98
C SER A 162 7.95 23.29 -1.82
N GLU A 163 8.58 22.91 -0.73
CA GLU A 163 7.91 22.44 0.47
C GLU A 163 7.67 23.61 1.44
N ILE A 164 6.59 23.52 2.19
CA ILE A 164 6.26 24.45 3.27
C ILE A 164 6.40 23.70 4.57
N HIS A 165 7.27 24.20 5.45
CA HIS A 165 7.53 23.64 6.77
C HIS A 165 7.08 24.62 7.87
N ILE A 166 6.74 24.07 9.03
CA ILE A 166 6.45 24.87 10.23
C ILE A 166 7.45 24.53 11.34
N ASP A 167 7.98 25.56 12.00
CA ASP A 167 8.71 25.43 13.26
C ASP A 167 7.72 25.22 14.41
N LEU A 168 7.69 24.01 14.94
CA LEU A 168 6.83 23.63 16.07
C LEU A 168 7.37 24.08 17.44
N GLY A 169 8.57 24.67 17.48
CA GLY A 169 9.22 25.12 18.71
C GLY A 169 10.29 24.17 19.25
N GLU A 170 11.14 24.70 20.11
CA GLU A 170 12.28 23.95 20.67
C GLU A 170 11.86 22.75 21.52
N GLU A 171 10.68 22.77 22.09
CA GLU A 171 10.12 21.68 22.90
C GLU A 171 9.77 20.45 22.04
N ARG A 172 9.67 20.62 20.72
CA ARG A 172 9.43 19.55 19.77
C ARG A 172 10.70 18.89 19.24
N ASP A 173 11.86 19.39 19.63
CA ASP A 173 13.16 18.80 19.31
C ASP A 173 13.40 17.53 20.14
N ASN A 174 13.15 16.38 19.54
CA ASN A 174 13.33 15.06 20.18
C ASN A 174 14.82 14.67 20.39
N LEU A 175 15.75 15.43 19.81
CA LEU A 175 17.19 15.25 19.95
C LEU A 175 17.84 16.35 20.81
N ARG A 176 17.04 17.18 21.44
CA ARG A 176 17.52 18.31 22.27
C ARG A 176 18.61 17.87 23.28
N GLY A 177 19.71 18.57 23.27
CA GLY A 177 20.87 18.27 24.13
C GLY A 177 21.81 17.19 23.57
N ARG A 178 21.55 16.68 22.38
CA ARG A 178 22.48 15.85 21.60
C ARG A 178 23.08 16.68 20.47
N ASP A 179 24.24 16.25 19.96
CA ASP A 179 24.81 16.84 18.74
C ASP A 179 23.99 16.36 17.52
N HIS A 180 23.32 17.29 16.84
CA HIS A 180 22.46 17.01 15.68
C HIS A 180 22.22 18.28 14.85
N VAL A 181 21.79 18.10 13.60
CA VAL A 181 21.38 19.20 12.72
C VAL A 181 19.92 19.56 13.00
N CYS A 182 19.68 20.62 13.77
CA CYS A 182 18.34 21.17 14.00
C CYS A 182 18.01 22.22 12.95
N GLY A 183 17.02 21.93 12.09
CA GLY A 183 16.59 22.83 11.01
C GLY A 183 15.56 22.16 10.11
N VAL A 184 15.11 22.88 9.09
CA VAL A 184 14.26 22.32 8.03
C VAL A 184 15.02 21.20 7.31
N ASN A 185 14.38 20.07 7.10
CA ASN A 185 14.98 18.84 6.57
C ASN A 185 16.18 18.34 7.39
N GLY A 186 16.22 18.71 8.69
CA GLY A 186 17.22 18.24 9.65
C GLY A 186 16.86 16.89 10.28
N GLU A 187 17.52 16.57 11.40
CA GLU A 187 17.43 15.26 12.04
C GLU A 187 16.35 15.19 13.12
N CYS A 188 15.89 16.35 13.63
CA CYS A 188 14.92 16.42 14.72
C CYS A 188 13.49 16.70 14.25
N THR A 189 12.52 16.48 15.14
CA THR A 189 11.08 16.62 14.85
C THR A 189 10.53 18.06 15.03
N ARG A 190 11.41 19.06 15.21
CA ARG A 190 11.00 20.45 15.38
C ARG A 190 10.36 21.06 14.14
N PHE A 191 10.95 20.80 12.95
CA PHE A 191 10.47 21.34 11.69
C PHE A 191 9.64 20.29 10.96
N LEU A 192 8.34 20.55 10.82
CA LEU A 192 7.41 19.62 10.21
C LEU A 192 7.05 20.08 8.79
N GLU A 193 7.29 19.23 7.78
CA GLU A 193 6.77 19.44 6.44
C GLU A 193 5.24 19.33 6.45
N LEU A 194 4.58 20.40 5.98
CA LEU A 194 3.12 20.45 5.85
C LEU A 194 2.65 20.17 4.44
N TRP A 195 3.28 20.83 3.46
CA TRP A 195 2.78 20.89 2.10
C TRP A 195 3.91 20.91 1.07
N ASN A 196 3.82 20.07 0.05
CA ASN A 196 4.75 20.06 -1.06
C ASN A 196 4.05 20.58 -2.32
N ASN A 197 4.56 21.66 -2.91
CA ASN A 197 4.14 22.20 -4.20
C ASN A 197 5.09 21.72 -5.29
N VAL A 198 4.65 20.78 -6.12
CA VAL A 198 5.45 20.20 -7.18
C VAL A 198 5.17 20.90 -8.51
N PHE A 199 6.21 21.37 -9.16
CA PHE A 199 6.16 22.08 -10.44
C PHE A 199 6.55 21.13 -11.56
N ILE A 200 5.59 20.32 -12.00
CA ILE A 200 5.77 19.30 -13.04
C ILE A 200 6.06 19.98 -14.37
N GLN A 201 7.28 19.78 -14.88
CA GLN A 201 7.73 20.37 -16.15
C GLN A 201 8.62 19.47 -16.99
N TYR A 202 8.96 18.27 -16.47
CA TYR A 202 9.79 17.29 -17.17
C TYR A 202 9.15 15.92 -17.18
N ASN A 203 9.56 15.10 -18.15
CA ASN A 203 9.36 13.67 -18.15
C ASN A 203 10.73 12.96 -18.04
N LEU A 204 10.89 12.09 -17.06
CA LEU A 204 12.07 11.25 -16.90
C LEU A 204 11.81 9.91 -17.59
N PHE A 205 12.70 9.50 -18.49
CA PHE A 205 12.66 8.24 -19.21
C PHE A 205 13.48 7.16 -18.48
N ASP A 206 13.26 5.91 -18.83
CA ASP A 206 13.93 4.73 -18.28
C ASP A 206 15.45 4.70 -18.53
N ASP A 207 15.90 5.39 -19.61
CA ASP A 207 17.30 5.59 -19.94
C ASP A 207 17.97 6.75 -19.18
N GLY A 208 17.22 7.43 -18.29
CA GLY A 208 17.68 8.55 -17.48
C GLY A 208 17.61 9.91 -18.18
N ARG A 209 17.11 9.99 -19.43
CA ARG A 209 16.89 11.28 -20.12
C ARG A 209 15.77 12.06 -19.46
N LEU A 210 15.97 13.35 -19.30
CA LEU A 210 15.02 14.30 -18.77
C LEU A 210 14.60 15.27 -19.87
N GLU A 211 13.36 15.19 -20.33
CA GLU A 211 12.82 16.03 -21.40
C GLU A 211 11.73 16.98 -20.87
N PRO A 212 11.68 18.24 -21.33
CA PRO A 212 10.61 19.15 -20.98
C PRO A 212 9.25 18.63 -21.46
N LEU A 213 8.22 18.75 -20.63
CA LEU A 213 6.84 18.50 -21.02
C LEU A 213 6.31 19.63 -21.94
N PRO A 214 5.33 19.35 -22.80
CA PRO A 214 4.70 20.36 -23.67
C PRO A 214 4.03 21.49 -22.90
N SER A 215 3.55 21.21 -21.68
CA SER A 215 2.93 22.18 -20.77
C SER A 215 3.51 22.04 -19.38
N LYS A 216 3.47 23.13 -18.61
CA LYS A 216 3.82 23.14 -17.20
C LYS A 216 2.59 22.88 -16.36
N HIS A 217 2.72 22.08 -15.34
CA HIS A 217 1.61 21.66 -14.47
C HIS A 217 1.97 21.91 -13.01
N VAL A 218 0.95 21.94 -12.16
CA VAL A 218 1.11 21.94 -10.70
C VAL A 218 0.49 20.67 -10.16
N ASP A 219 1.24 19.99 -9.33
CA ASP A 219 0.79 18.94 -8.44
C ASP A 219 1.09 19.35 -7.01
N THR A 220 0.18 19.18 -6.07
CA THR A 220 0.46 19.48 -4.68
C THR A 220 0.02 18.34 -3.78
N GLY A 221 0.72 18.17 -2.66
CA GLY A 221 0.36 17.20 -1.64
C GLY A 221 0.59 17.74 -0.23
N MET A 222 -0.49 17.88 0.55
CA MET A 222 -0.44 18.22 1.95
C MET A 222 -0.89 17.02 2.78
N GLY A 223 -0.11 16.63 3.78
CA GLY A 223 -0.51 15.59 4.72
C GLY A 223 -1.70 16.05 5.57
N PHE A 224 -2.86 15.41 5.40
CA PHE A 224 -4.08 15.79 6.12
C PHE A 224 -3.89 15.62 7.62
N GLU A 225 -3.37 14.49 8.08
CA GLU A 225 -3.13 14.23 9.49
C GLU A 225 -2.13 15.22 10.11
N ARG A 226 -1.10 15.63 9.33
CA ARG A 226 -0.10 16.62 9.79
C ARG A 226 -0.73 18.00 9.99
N ILE A 227 -1.48 18.50 9.01
CA ILE A 227 -2.11 19.81 9.15
C ILE A 227 -3.19 19.82 10.23
N VAL A 228 -3.95 18.73 10.39
CA VAL A 228 -4.94 18.60 11.47
C VAL A 228 -4.26 18.65 12.84
N SER A 229 -3.13 17.97 13.03
CA SER A 229 -2.39 18.01 14.30
C SER A 229 -1.91 19.42 14.65
N VAL A 230 -1.44 20.18 13.67
CA VAL A 230 -1.02 21.58 13.85
C VAL A 230 -2.21 22.48 14.20
N LEU A 231 -3.33 22.35 13.48
CA LEU A 231 -4.53 23.16 13.71
C LEU A 231 -5.19 22.84 15.06
N GLN A 232 -5.15 21.59 15.51
CA GLN A 232 -5.64 21.19 16.84
C GLN A 232 -4.63 21.45 17.98
N GLY A 233 -3.41 21.88 17.65
CA GLY A 233 -2.38 22.21 18.65
C GLY A 233 -1.90 21.00 19.45
N VAL A 234 -1.94 19.79 18.84
CA VAL A 234 -1.45 18.55 19.47
C VAL A 234 -0.06 18.16 18.97
N ASP A 235 0.64 17.35 19.76
CA ASP A 235 2.04 16.98 19.52
C ASP A 235 2.22 15.67 18.76
N SER A 236 1.13 15.07 18.30
CA SER A 236 1.12 13.83 17.53
C SER A 236 -0.12 13.77 16.64
N ASN A 237 0.02 13.29 15.41
CA ASN A 237 -1.12 13.02 14.54
C ASN A 237 -2.12 12.06 15.20
N TYR A 238 -1.62 11.11 15.99
CA TYR A 238 -2.43 10.11 16.71
C TYR A 238 -3.22 10.68 17.90
N LYS A 239 -2.95 11.93 18.31
CA LYS A 239 -3.69 12.62 19.37
C LYS A 239 -4.81 13.51 18.83
N THR A 240 -4.97 13.58 17.51
CA THR A 240 -6.07 14.28 16.86
C THR A 240 -7.41 13.56 17.05
N ASP A 241 -8.49 14.22 16.70
CA ASP A 241 -9.82 13.62 16.68
C ASP A 241 -9.93 12.45 15.69
N LEU A 242 -9.14 12.43 14.61
CA LEU A 242 -9.06 11.34 13.64
C LEU A 242 -8.80 9.95 14.25
N PHE A 243 -8.07 9.90 15.36
CA PHE A 243 -7.74 8.65 16.06
C PHE A 243 -8.47 8.51 17.39
N LYS A 244 -9.29 9.50 17.76
CA LYS A 244 -9.96 9.53 19.06
C LYS A 244 -10.79 8.29 19.32
N GLY A 245 -11.65 7.88 18.38
CA GLY A 245 -12.51 6.71 18.52
C GLY A 245 -11.72 5.41 18.68
N VAL A 246 -10.64 5.25 17.91
CA VAL A 246 -9.75 4.09 17.98
C VAL A 246 -9.06 4.00 19.34
N LEU A 247 -8.51 5.11 19.84
CA LEU A 247 -7.84 5.14 21.15
C LEU A 247 -8.82 4.93 22.30
N ASP A 248 -10.08 5.38 22.18
CA ASP A 248 -11.13 5.14 23.19
C ASP A 248 -11.46 3.64 23.31
N VAL A 249 -11.54 2.94 22.17
CA VAL A 249 -11.74 1.48 22.16
C VAL A 249 -10.55 0.77 22.78
N LEU A 250 -9.31 1.15 22.44
CA LEU A 250 -8.11 0.58 23.06
C LEU A 250 -8.05 0.84 24.55
N ALA A 251 -8.42 2.03 25.02
CA ALA A 251 -8.53 2.36 26.44
C ALA A 251 -9.54 1.44 27.16
N SER A 252 -10.69 1.23 26.54
CA SER A 252 -11.74 0.35 27.09
C SER A 252 -11.29 -1.11 27.16
N LEU A 253 -10.55 -1.59 26.13
CA LEU A 253 -10.10 -2.98 26.07
C LEU A 253 -8.96 -3.30 27.05
N THR A 254 -8.04 -2.34 27.25
CA THR A 254 -6.87 -2.50 28.12
C THR A 254 -7.11 -2.06 29.57
N GLY A 255 -8.12 -1.23 29.79
CA GLY A 255 -8.33 -0.57 31.08
C GLY A 255 -7.32 0.55 31.37
N VAL A 256 -6.54 0.96 30.38
CA VAL A 256 -5.46 1.97 30.51
C VAL A 256 -5.97 3.34 30.05
N SER A 257 -5.72 4.40 30.83
CA SER A 257 -6.11 5.76 30.43
C SER A 257 -5.24 6.27 29.27
N ARG A 258 -5.72 7.28 28.55
CA ARG A 258 -4.95 7.87 27.43
C ARG A 258 -3.63 8.47 27.91
N GLU A 259 -3.62 9.13 29.06
CA GLU A 259 -2.41 9.70 29.65
C GLU A 259 -1.35 8.62 29.93
N GLU A 260 -1.78 7.44 30.35
CA GLU A 260 -0.87 6.32 30.57
C GLU A 260 -0.41 5.70 29.25
N MET A 261 -1.29 5.58 28.23
CA MET A 261 -0.90 5.15 26.89
C MET A 261 0.20 6.03 26.29
N TYR A 262 0.14 7.35 26.52
CA TYR A 262 1.11 8.29 25.97
C TYR A 262 2.52 8.16 26.58
N LYS A 263 2.70 7.44 27.69
CA LYS A 263 4.02 7.14 28.27
C LYS A 263 4.78 6.07 27.50
N ASP A 264 4.06 5.09 26.91
CA ASP A 264 4.59 4.12 25.95
C ASP A 264 3.61 4.02 24.77
N PHE A 265 3.67 5.02 23.89
CA PHE A 265 2.65 5.23 22.87
C PHE A 265 2.83 4.35 21.62
N THR A 266 4.01 3.79 21.41
CA THR A 266 4.36 3.00 20.23
C THR A 266 3.35 1.88 19.91
N PRO A 267 2.96 1.00 20.86
CA PRO A 267 1.99 -0.06 20.56
C PRO A 267 0.65 0.47 20.09
N TYR A 268 0.17 1.52 20.72
CA TYR A 268 -1.12 2.13 20.41
C TYR A 268 -1.13 2.82 19.05
N ARG A 269 -0.03 3.52 18.70
CA ARG A 269 0.15 4.12 17.37
C ARG A 269 0.13 3.07 16.27
N VAL A 270 0.91 1.99 16.43
CA VAL A 270 0.96 0.90 15.45
C VAL A 270 -0.42 0.25 15.26
N ILE A 271 -1.13 -0.05 16.34
CA ILE A 271 -2.47 -0.65 16.25
C ILE A 271 -3.43 0.31 15.54
N ALA A 272 -3.44 1.57 15.93
CA ALA A 272 -4.34 2.59 15.38
C ALA A 272 -4.10 2.80 13.87
N ASP A 273 -2.86 2.97 13.47
CA ASP A 273 -2.47 3.11 12.07
C ASP A 273 -2.85 1.88 11.25
N HIS A 274 -2.43 0.70 11.70
CA HIS A 274 -2.57 -0.53 10.91
C HIS A 274 -4.01 -1.02 10.82
N VAL A 275 -4.83 -0.82 11.84
CA VAL A 275 -6.25 -1.13 11.76
C VAL A 275 -6.97 -0.19 10.80
N ARG A 276 -6.66 1.12 10.82
CA ARG A 276 -7.17 2.06 9.84
C ARG A 276 -6.76 1.66 8.43
N SER A 277 -5.49 1.39 8.22
CA SER A 277 -4.93 0.97 6.93
C SER A 277 -5.58 -0.32 6.41
N ALA A 278 -5.73 -1.33 7.26
CA ALA A 278 -6.35 -2.59 6.89
C ALA A 278 -7.84 -2.43 6.55
N ALA A 279 -8.57 -1.57 7.28
CA ALA A 279 -9.97 -1.28 6.98
C ALA A 279 -10.14 -0.67 5.58
N PHE A 280 -9.30 0.31 5.23
CA PHE A 280 -9.31 0.92 3.89
C PHE A 280 -8.86 -0.03 2.78
N LEU A 281 -7.82 -0.84 3.01
CA LEU A 281 -7.38 -1.84 2.03
C LEU A 281 -8.47 -2.86 1.74
N ILE A 282 -9.12 -3.41 2.78
CA ILE A 282 -10.21 -4.38 2.60
C ILE A 282 -11.44 -3.70 2.00
N GLY A 283 -11.71 -2.45 2.38
CA GLY A 283 -12.75 -1.62 1.77
C GLY A 283 -12.58 -1.47 0.26
N ASP A 284 -11.34 -1.33 -0.20
CA ASP A 284 -10.95 -1.25 -1.61
C ASP A 284 -10.71 -2.63 -2.26
N GLY A 285 -11.09 -3.74 -1.61
CA GLY A 285 -11.12 -5.07 -2.17
C GLY A 285 -9.86 -5.92 -1.95
N VAL A 286 -8.88 -5.46 -1.15
CA VAL A 286 -7.66 -6.22 -0.87
C VAL A 286 -7.91 -7.24 0.24
N VAL A 287 -7.80 -8.53 -0.06
CA VAL A 287 -7.98 -9.62 0.92
C VAL A 287 -6.62 -10.08 1.46
N PRO A 288 -6.46 -10.31 2.78
CA PRO A 288 -5.19 -10.80 3.34
C PRO A 288 -4.71 -12.11 2.71
N GLY A 289 -3.51 -12.13 2.16
CA GLY A 289 -2.98 -13.28 1.40
C GLY A 289 -1.46 -13.46 1.48
N ASN A 290 -0.88 -14.25 0.58
CA ASN A 290 0.54 -14.61 0.61
C ASN A 290 1.42 -13.81 -0.36
N ALA A 291 0.86 -13.02 -1.26
CA ALA A 291 1.61 -12.33 -2.31
C ALA A 291 1.08 -10.92 -2.57
N GLY A 292 1.92 -10.05 -3.11
CA GLY A 292 1.58 -8.72 -3.58
C GLY A 292 0.85 -7.87 -2.53
N ARG A 293 -0.22 -7.20 -2.97
CA ARG A 293 -1.08 -6.35 -2.10
C ARG A 293 -1.68 -7.12 -0.94
N ASN A 294 -2.05 -8.36 -1.18
CA ASN A 294 -2.67 -9.24 -0.19
C ASN A 294 -1.70 -9.59 0.94
N TYR A 295 -0.40 -9.76 0.62
CA TYR A 295 0.64 -9.94 1.63
C TYR A 295 0.79 -8.70 2.52
N VAL A 296 0.74 -7.51 1.94
CA VAL A 296 0.81 -6.26 2.73
C VAL A 296 -0.36 -6.17 3.71
N ALA A 297 -1.59 -6.41 3.25
CA ALA A 297 -2.76 -6.43 4.13
C ALA A 297 -2.59 -7.44 5.28
N ARG A 298 -2.14 -8.65 4.99
CA ARG A 298 -1.82 -9.66 6.01
C ARG A 298 -0.76 -9.20 6.99
N MET A 299 0.32 -8.62 6.49
CA MET A 299 1.47 -8.20 7.29
C MET A 299 1.09 -7.10 8.29
N ILE A 300 0.36 -6.05 7.86
CA ILE A 300 -0.05 -4.97 8.77
C ILE A 300 -1.06 -5.45 9.82
N ILE A 301 -1.99 -6.35 9.47
CA ILE A 301 -2.92 -6.97 10.43
C ILE A 301 -2.14 -7.76 11.48
N ARG A 302 -1.18 -8.58 11.07
CA ARG A 302 -0.35 -9.37 11.99
C ARG A 302 0.53 -8.49 12.87
N ARG A 303 1.07 -7.39 12.30
CA ARG A 303 1.85 -6.43 13.09
C ARG A 303 0.99 -5.76 14.16
N ALA A 304 -0.23 -5.33 13.82
CA ALA A 304 -1.18 -4.79 14.80
C ALA A 304 -1.53 -5.83 15.90
N ALA A 305 -1.83 -7.06 15.53
CA ALA A 305 -2.12 -8.13 16.48
C ALA A 305 -0.95 -8.41 17.44
N ARG A 306 0.29 -8.44 16.93
CA ARG A 306 1.48 -8.56 17.77
C ARG A 306 1.62 -7.43 18.79
N PHE A 307 1.41 -6.17 18.35
CA PHE A 307 1.45 -5.06 19.28
C PHE A 307 0.30 -5.09 20.30
N GLY A 308 -0.84 -5.69 19.94
CA GLY A 308 -1.92 -6.00 20.89
C GLY A 308 -1.46 -6.92 22.02
N THR A 309 -0.71 -7.98 21.72
CA THR A 309 -0.19 -8.87 22.78
C THR A 309 0.77 -8.16 23.73
N LYS A 310 1.52 -7.15 23.28
CA LYS A 310 2.41 -6.33 24.13
C LYS A 310 1.66 -5.47 25.15
N ILE A 311 0.42 -5.11 24.86
CA ILE A 311 -0.44 -4.33 25.76
C ILE A 311 -1.49 -5.19 26.45
N GLY A 312 -1.31 -6.53 26.45
CA GLY A 312 -2.15 -7.49 27.18
C GLY A 312 -3.41 -7.93 26.47
N LEU A 313 -3.57 -7.64 25.17
CA LEU A 313 -4.71 -8.11 24.37
C LEU A 313 -4.34 -9.45 23.70
N HIS A 314 -4.88 -10.54 24.24
CA HIS A 314 -4.61 -11.90 23.76
C HIS A 314 -5.78 -12.52 22.99
N GLU A 315 -6.99 -11.99 23.17
CA GLU A 315 -8.18 -12.36 22.41
C GLU A 315 -8.34 -11.47 21.17
N PRO A 316 -9.01 -11.92 20.11
CA PRO A 316 -9.26 -11.12 18.92
C PRO A 316 -9.93 -9.78 19.24
N PHE A 317 -9.31 -8.68 18.85
CA PHE A 317 -9.74 -7.32 19.18
C PHE A 317 -9.74 -6.35 17.99
N LEU A 318 -9.01 -6.65 16.90
CA LEU A 318 -8.80 -5.72 15.79
C LEU A 318 -10.13 -5.29 15.13
N ALA A 319 -11.09 -6.22 15.03
CA ALA A 319 -12.42 -5.89 14.50
C ALA A 319 -13.14 -4.83 15.34
N LYS A 320 -13.01 -4.88 16.67
CA LYS A 320 -13.60 -3.87 17.57
C LYS A 320 -12.95 -2.50 17.38
N VAL A 321 -11.63 -2.49 17.15
CA VAL A 321 -10.86 -1.26 16.90
C VAL A 321 -11.16 -0.68 15.51
N ALA A 322 -11.59 -1.50 14.55
CA ALA A 322 -11.96 -1.05 13.20
C ALA A 322 -13.34 -0.38 13.15
N GLU A 323 -14.24 -0.66 14.08
CA GLU A 323 -15.60 -0.07 14.08
C GLU A 323 -15.57 1.46 14.08
N PRO A 324 -14.83 2.16 14.99
CA PRO A 324 -14.75 3.62 14.95
C PRO A 324 -14.19 4.15 13.63
N VAL A 325 -13.27 3.42 12.97
CA VAL A 325 -12.75 3.83 11.66
C VAL A 325 -13.88 3.82 10.62
N ILE A 326 -14.68 2.75 10.58
CA ILE A 326 -15.80 2.64 9.64
C ILE A 326 -16.86 3.72 9.92
N GLU A 327 -17.15 4.01 11.19
CA GLU A 327 -18.11 5.03 11.60
C GLU A 327 -17.65 6.45 11.25
N GLU A 328 -16.39 6.79 11.54
CA GLU A 328 -15.82 8.12 11.32
C GLU A 328 -15.69 8.43 9.83
N TYR A 329 -15.10 7.51 9.07
CA TYR A 329 -14.78 7.73 7.66
C TYR A 329 -15.92 7.33 6.71
N GLY A 330 -16.91 6.56 7.16
CA GLY A 330 -17.94 5.97 6.29
C GLY A 330 -18.84 6.95 5.57
N SER A 331 -18.98 8.18 6.08
CA SER A 331 -19.73 9.25 5.42
C SER A 331 -19.00 9.81 4.18
N PHE A 332 -17.68 9.78 4.17
CA PHE A 332 -16.82 10.24 3.08
C PHE A 332 -16.40 9.11 2.15
N TYR A 333 -16.22 7.91 2.71
CA TYR A 333 -15.77 6.69 2.02
C TYR A 333 -16.82 5.57 2.18
N PRO A 334 -17.91 5.62 1.39
CA PRO A 334 -19.05 4.70 1.56
C PRO A 334 -18.68 3.22 1.33
N GLU A 335 -17.56 2.93 0.67
CA GLU A 335 -17.01 1.58 0.53
C GLU A 335 -16.69 0.93 1.89
N LEU A 336 -16.31 1.69 2.91
CA LEU A 336 -16.08 1.16 4.25
C LEU A 336 -17.37 0.62 4.87
N VAL A 337 -18.47 1.36 4.75
CA VAL A 337 -19.78 0.93 5.25
C VAL A 337 -20.29 -0.27 4.44
N LYS A 338 -20.17 -0.22 3.12
CA LYS A 338 -20.56 -1.31 2.21
C LYS A 338 -19.79 -2.60 2.51
N SER A 339 -18.50 -2.50 2.80
CA SER A 339 -17.62 -3.64 3.05
C SER A 339 -17.46 -3.95 4.55
N ARG A 340 -18.25 -3.33 5.46
CA ARG A 340 -18.09 -3.49 6.91
C ARG A 340 -17.98 -4.94 7.34
N GLY A 341 -18.89 -5.80 6.88
CA GLY A 341 -18.86 -7.24 7.20
C GLY A 341 -17.56 -7.92 6.76
N ALA A 342 -17.08 -7.64 5.55
CA ALA A 342 -15.83 -8.19 5.03
C ALA A 342 -14.61 -7.66 5.81
N ILE A 343 -14.59 -6.38 6.18
CA ILE A 343 -13.51 -5.77 6.98
C ILE A 343 -13.39 -6.50 8.32
N LEU A 344 -14.48 -6.57 9.09
CA LEU A 344 -14.48 -7.17 10.42
C LEU A 344 -14.14 -8.66 10.40
N ASP A 345 -14.67 -9.39 9.43
CA ASP A 345 -14.44 -10.82 9.26
C ASP A 345 -12.99 -11.14 8.88
N ASN A 346 -12.41 -10.42 7.92
CA ASN A 346 -11.01 -10.61 7.51
C ASN A 346 -10.03 -10.27 8.64
N LEU A 347 -10.26 -9.18 9.38
CA LEU A 347 -9.46 -8.83 10.55
C LEU A 347 -9.50 -9.96 11.59
N THR A 348 -10.68 -10.40 11.98
CA THR A 348 -10.86 -11.48 12.98
C THR A 348 -10.22 -12.79 12.53
N ARG A 349 -10.45 -13.20 11.29
CA ARG A 349 -9.88 -14.46 10.77
C ARG A 349 -8.37 -14.44 10.72
N GLU A 350 -7.76 -13.34 10.26
CA GLU A 350 -6.30 -13.25 10.15
C GLU A 350 -5.66 -13.16 11.53
N GLU A 351 -6.30 -12.48 12.48
CA GLU A 351 -5.87 -12.39 13.88
C GLU A 351 -5.89 -13.76 14.55
N ILE A 352 -7.00 -14.53 14.45
CA ILE A 352 -7.11 -15.90 14.96
C ILE A 352 -6.08 -16.83 14.31
N ARG A 353 -5.88 -16.70 12.98
CA ARG A 353 -4.88 -17.50 12.26
C ARG A 353 -3.48 -17.20 12.76
N PHE A 354 -3.17 -15.93 12.97
CA PHE A 354 -1.86 -15.50 13.43
C PHE A 354 -1.58 -15.91 14.89
N ALA A 355 -2.57 -15.81 15.78
CA ALA A 355 -2.43 -16.23 17.18
C ALA A 355 -1.99 -17.70 17.33
N ARG A 356 -2.37 -18.58 16.38
CA ARG A 356 -1.96 -19.99 16.39
C ARG A 356 -0.49 -20.22 16.05
N THR A 357 0.14 -19.28 15.36
CA THR A 357 1.51 -19.44 14.82
C THR A 357 2.53 -18.52 15.49
N ILE A 358 2.07 -17.40 16.08
CA ILE A 358 2.96 -16.36 16.62
C ILE A 358 3.82 -16.88 17.77
N GLU A 359 3.26 -17.65 18.70
CA GLU A 359 4.01 -18.15 19.87
C GLU A 359 5.19 -19.03 19.45
N SER A 360 4.94 -20.00 18.56
CA SER A 360 6.00 -20.89 18.07
C SER A 360 7.03 -20.16 17.21
N GLY A 361 6.59 -19.26 16.32
CA GLY A 361 7.48 -18.44 15.49
C GLY A 361 8.35 -17.51 16.31
N THR A 362 7.77 -16.84 17.30
CA THR A 362 8.49 -15.93 18.18
C THR A 362 9.47 -16.66 19.10
N ALA A 363 9.09 -17.82 19.64
CA ALA A 363 9.98 -18.64 20.46
C ALA A 363 11.20 -19.13 19.65
N GLN A 364 11.00 -19.55 18.40
CA GLN A 364 12.10 -19.95 17.52
C GLN A 364 13.01 -18.76 17.15
N LEU A 365 12.41 -17.60 16.84
CA LEU A 365 13.18 -16.40 16.61
C LEU A 365 14.02 -16.03 17.83
N GLN A 366 13.42 -16.06 19.06
CA GLN A 366 14.15 -15.76 20.28
C GLN A 366 15.34 -16.69 20.48
N ASN A 367 15.17 -17.99 20.25
CA ASN A 367 16.27 -18.96 20.32
C ASN A 367 17.40 -18.63 19.34
N LEU A 368 17.08 -18.12 18.14
CA LEU A 368 18.08 -17.71 17.15
C LEU A 368 18.80 -16.43 17.59
N LEU A 369 18.06 -15.44 18.12
CA LEU A 369 18.62 -14.19 18.61
C LEU A 369 19.51 -14.39 19.86
N ASP A 370 19.13 -15.28 20.76
CA ASP A 370 19.93 -15.62 21.93
C ASP A 370 21.28 -16.27 21.53
N ARG A 371 21.24 -17.19 20.56
CA ARG A 371 22.49 -17.78 19.99
C ARG A 371 23.39 -16.72 19.35
N LEU A 372 22.81 -15.73 18.65
CA LEU A 372 23.58 -14.61 18.07
C LEU A 372 24.24 -13.76 19.16
N ARG A 373 23.62 -13.59 20.31
CA ARG A 373 24.22 -12.88 21.46
C ARG A 373 25.35 -13.67 22.10
N ASP A 374 25.17 -14.98 22.26
CA ASP A 374 26.16 -15.86 22.87
C ASP A 374 27.42 -15.99 21.99
N THR A 375 27.27 -15.94 20.65
CA THR A 375 28.40 -15.93 19.71
C THR A 375 29.18 -14.61 19.71
N LYS A 376 28.64 -13.49 20.19
CA LYS A 376 29.43 -12.28 20.49
C LYS A 376 30.51 -12.52 21.54
N THR A 377 30.41 -13.59 22.31
CA THR A 377 31.40 -13.99 23.33
C THR A 377 32.40 -15.04 22.82
N SER A 378 32.22 -15.59 21.61
CA SER A 378 33.05 -16.71 21.10
C SER A 378 33.32 -16.50 19.60
N ALA A 379 34.45 -15.89 19.26
CA ALA A 379 34.92 -15.66 17.88
C ALA A 379 35.41 -16.97 17.20
N LEU A 380 34.55 -17.96 17.06
CA LEU A 380 34.99 -19.29 16.55
C LEU A 380 34.25 -19.88 15.36
N ASP A 381 33.25 -19.24 14.81
CA ASP A 381 32.63 -19.71 13.56
C ASP A 381 32.33 -18.51 12.63
N GLY A 382 33.30 -18.15 11.81
CA GLY A 382 33.26 -17.44 10.51
C GLY A 382 32.06 -16.57 10.12
N VAL A 383 31.36 -15.91 11.07
CA VAL A 383 30.23 -15.04 10.84
C VAL A 383 30.70 -13.59 10.96
N ASP A 384 30.95 -12.98 9.82
CA ASP A 384 31.47 -11.59 9.69
C ASP A 384 30.40 -10.50 9.85
N ASN A 385 29.26 -10.76 10.53
CA ASN A 385 28.28 -9.73 10.82
C ASN A 385 27.79 -9.81 12.27
N MET A 386 28.45 -9.04 13.13
CA MET A 386 28.10 -8.90 14.55
C MET A 386 26.67 -8.33 14.73
N GLY A 387 25.68 -9.21 14.92
CA GLY A 387 24.35 -8.82 15.36
C GLY A 387 23.27 -8.82 14.29
N VAL A 388 23.48 -9.50 13.16
CA VAL A 388 22.49 -9.65 12.09
C VAL A 388 22.07 -11.13 11.97
N LEU A 389 20.77 -11.41 12.05
CA LEU A 389 20.21 -12.75 11.81
C LEU A 389 20.25 -13.05 10.32
N ASP A 390 20.75 -14.22 9.98
CA ASP A 390 20.81 -14.74 8.60
C ASP A 390 19.44 -14.76 7.92
N GLY A 391 19.38 -14.26 6.67
CA GLY A 391 18.15 -14.09 5.92
C GLY A 391 17.43 -15.40 5.58
N HIS A 392 18.16 -16.50 5.30
CA HIS A 392 17.54 -17.82 5.07
C HIS A 392 16.86 -18.35 6.32
N ARG A 393 17.44 -18.14 7.52
CA ARG A 393 16.79 -18.50 8.78
C ARG A 393 15.54 -17.67 9.07
N ALA A 394 15.59 -16.39 8.73
CA ALA A 394 14.40 -15.54 8.81
C ALA A 394 13.32 -16.00 7.81
N PHE A 395 13.72 -16.47 6.63
CA PHE A 395 12.80 -17.06 5.65
C PHE A 395 12.20 -18.39 6.16
N ASP A 396 12.96 -19.25 6.83
CA ASP A 396 12.44 -20.46 7.46
C ASP A 396 11.36 -20.15 8.51
N LEU A 397 11.52 -19.08 9.27
CA LEU A 397 10.49 -18.60 10.21
C LEU A 397 9.23 -18.16 9.51
N TYR A 398 9.37 -17.46 8.39
CA TYR A 398 8.26 -17.05 7.53
C TYR A 398 7.55 -18.27 6.90
N ALA A 399 8.30 -19.15 6.25
CA ALA A 399 7.75 -20.27 5.52
C ALA A 399 7.09 -21.33 6.44
N THR A 400 7.71 -21.60 7.60
CA THR A 400 7.25 -22.65 8.53
C THR A 400 6.21 -22.14 9.52
N TYR A 401 6.42 -20.96 10.09
CA TYR A 401 5.58 -20.42 11.17
C TYR A 401 4.73 -19.24 10.73
N GLY A 402 4.85 -18.79 9.48
CA GLY A 402 4.12 -17.63 8.98
C GLY A 402 4.47 -16.31 9.71
N LEU A 403 5.69 -16.22 10.29
CA LEU A 403 6.17 -15.00 10.94
C LEU A 403 6.69 -14.03 9.85
N PRO A 404 6.03 -12.89 9.58
CA PRO A 404 6.48 -11.95 8.57
C PRO A 404 7.90 -11.42 8.87
N PHE A 405 8.65 -11.15 7.81
CA PHE A 405 10.01 -10.60 7.91
C PHE A 405 10.05 -9.33 8.77
N GLU A 406 9.12 -8.43 8.54
CA GLU A 406 9.02 -7.14 9.24
C GLU A 406 8.82 -7.33 10.74
N ILE A 407 8.03 -8.34 11.15
CA ILE A 407 7.84 -8.68 12.56
C ILE A 407 9.11 -9.30 13.16
N ALA A 408 9.78 -10.18 12.41
CA ALA A 408 11.05 -10.78 12.86
C ALA A 408 12.11 -9.68 13.04
N ARG A 409 12.19 -8.72 12.11
CA ARG A 409 13.09 -7.57 12.16
C ARG A 409 12.75 -6.64 13.31
N ASP A 410 11.47 -6.32 13.54
CA ASP A 410 11.04 -5.50 14.68
C ASP A 410 11.49 -6.14 16.02
N ILE A 411 11.31 -7.47 16.18
CA ILE A 411 11.73 -8.19 17.38
C ILE A 411 13.26 -8.17 17.54
N ALA A 412 14.02 -8.33 16.45
CA ALA A 412 15.47 -8.26 16.48
C ALA A 412 15.95 -6.85 16.87
N ARG A 413 15.39 -5.81 16.27
CA ARG A 413 15.74 -4.39 16.54
C ARG A 413 15.39 -3.95 17.97
N GLU A 414 14.31 -4.46 18.56
CA GLU A 414 14.00 -4.25 19.99
C GLU A 414 15.12 -4.78 20.91
N GLN A 415 15.97 -5.67 20.40
CA GLN A 415 17.09 -6.27 21.10
C GLN A 415 18.46 -5.76 20.61
N ASN A 416 18.50 -4.65 19.85
CA ASN A 416 19.70 -4.10 19.20
C ASN A 416 20.41 -5.08 18.26
N LEU A 417 19.63 -5.93 17.59
CA LEU A 417 20.05 -6.84 16.52
C LEU A 417 19.31 -6.44 15.22
N ASP A 418 19.71 -6.99 14.08
CA ASP A 418 18.99 -6.80 12.81
C ASP A 418 18.83 -8.15 12.08
N VAL A 419 18.16 -8.14 10.93
CA VAL A 419 17.90 -9.30 10.07
C VAL A 419 18.38 -8.99 8.66
N ASP A 420 19.07 -9.92 8.01
CA ASP A 420 19.53 -9.81 6.63
C ASP A 420 18.34 -9.86 5.65
N GLU A 421 17.92 -8.69 5.21
CA GLU A 421 16.81 -8.54 4.26
C GLU A 421 17.19 -9.07 2.87
N ALA A 422 18.41 -8.87 2.43
CA ALA A 422 18.86 -9.32 1.10
C ALA A 422 18.86 -10.84 1.02
N GLY A 423 19.40 -11.52 2.03
CA GLY A 423 19.35 -12.98 2.15
C GLY A 423 17.94 -13.53 2.29
N PHE A 424 17.05 -12.84 3.03
CA PHE A 424 15.63 -13.21 3.11
C PHE A 424 14.94 -13.14 1.74
N ARG A 425 15.16 -12.07 0.99
CA ARG A 425 14.59 -11.90 -0.36
C ARG A 425 15.13 -12.97 -1.32
N ALA A 426 16.43 -13.24 -1.27
CA ALA A 426 17.04 -14.30 -2.07
C ALA A 426 16.43 -15.68 -1.77
N ALA A 427 16.29 -16.04 -0.48
CA ALA A 427 15.65 -17.28 -0.06
C ALA A 427 14.17 -17.38 -0.49
N MET A 428 13.44 -16.26 -0.44
CA MET A 428 12.06 -16.19 -0.91
C MET A 428 11.99 -16.43 -2.43
N ASP A 429 12.90 -15.83 -3.21
CA ASP A 429 12.95 -16.02 -4.65
C ASP A 429 13.36 -17.45 -5.03
N GLU A 430 14.33 -18.03 -4.33
CA GLU A 430 14.70 -19.45 -4.50
C GLU A 430 13.53 -20.39 -4.21
N HIS A 431 12.81 -20.15 -3.10
CA HIS A 431 11.62 -20.93 -2.76
C HIS A 431 10.51 -20.76 -3.79
N ARG A 432 10.31 -19.54 -4.29
CA ARG A 432 9.33 -19.24 -5.36
C ARG A 432 9.67 -19.98 -6.64
N LEU A 433 10.95 -20.03 -7.01
CA LEU A 433 11.43 -20.79 -8.17
C LEU A 433 11.26 -22.31 -7.96
N ALA A 434 11.61 -22.80 -6.77
CA ALA A 434 11.51 -24.22 -6.43
C ALA A 434 10.05 -24.70 -6.32
N SER A 435 9.15 -23.84 -5.82
CA SER A 435 7.70 -24.13 -5.69
C SER A 435 6.88 -23.87 -6.97
N GLY A 436 7.55 -23.57 -8.11
CA GLY A 436 6.87 -23.26 -9.38
C GLY A 436 6.25 -21.85 -9.46
N GLY A 437 6.25 -21.08 -8.36
CA GLY A 437 5.65 -19.75 -8.27
C GLY A 437 6.42 -18.63 -9.00
N GLY A 438 7.61 -18.89 -9.46
CA GLY A 438 8.40 -17.97 -10.30
C GLY A 438 7.91 -17.85 -11.73
N LYS A 439 6.89 -18.61 -12.08
CA LYS A 439 6.32 -18.68 -13.44
C LYS A 439 4.87 -18.22 -13.51
N ALA A 440 4.20 -17.89 -12.41
CA ALA A 440 2.77 -17.56 -12.34
C ALA A 440 2.42 -16.06 -12.33
N MET A 441 3.42 -15.15 -12.34
CA MET A 441 3.15 -13.73 -12.56
C MET A 441 3.90 -13.24 -13.81
N GLY A 442 3.23 -13.36 -14.97
CA GLY A 442 3.67 -12.75 -16.22
C GLY A 442 4.20 -13.68 -17.28
N LYS A 443 4.49 -14.95 -16.98
CA LYS A 443 4.61 -16.03 -17.96
C LYS A 443 4.11 -17.31 -17.30
N LEU A 444 3.00 -17.83 -17.78
CA LEU A 444 2.63 -19.23 -17.61
C LEU A 444 3.83 -20.10 -18.05
N GLY A 445 4.64 -20.55 -17.12
CA GLY A 445 5.85 -21.33 -17.41
C GLY A 445 6.12 -22.29 -16.27
N GLY A 446 5.74 -23.55 -16.44
CA GLY A 446 5.96 -24.70 -15.60
C GLY A 446 5.45 -25.91 -16.32
N GLU A 447 5.48 -27.08 -15.71
CA GLU A 447 4.89 -28.30 -16.26
C GLU A 447 3.42 -28.07 -16.65
N ASP A 448 2.67 -27.26 -15.89
CA ASP A 448 1.30 -26.87 -16.22
C ASP A 448 1.20 -26.00 -17.47
N ALA A 449 2.13 -25.07 -17.71
CA ALA A 449 2.09 -24.25 -18.92
C ALA A 449 2.45 -25.02 -20.17
N GLU A 450 3.40 -25.95 -20.10
CA GLU A 450 3.69 -26.86 -21.21
C GLU A 450 2.49 -27.79 -21.47
N PHE A 451 1.85 -28.26 -20.42
CA PHE A 451 0.65 -29.06 -20.49
C PHE A 451 -0.50 -28.29 -21.17
N PHE A 452 -0.84 -27.08 -20.67
CA PHE A 452 -1.89 -26.26 -21.29
C PHE A 452 -1.52 -25.74 -22.67
N ALA A 453 -0.24 -25.43 -22.93
CA ALA A 453 0.23 -25.12 -24.29
C ALA A 453 0.08 -26.31 -25.23
N GLY A 454 0.24 -27.53 -24.73
CA GLY A 454 -0.05 -28.76 -25.46
C GLY A 454 -1.54 -28.89 -25.83
N ILE A 455 -2.42 -28.68 -24.86
CA ILE A 455 -3.89 -28.69 -25.10
C ILE A 455 -4.27 -27.58 -26.09
N LEU A 456 -3.75 -26.37 -25.96
CA LEU A 456 -4.00 -25.24 -26.84
C LEU A 456 -3.63 -25.61 -28.30
N LYS A 457 -2.40 -26.11 -28.50
CA LYS A 457 -1.92 -26.53 -29.83
C LYS A 457 -2.79 -27.64 -30.45
N ASP A 458 -3.23 -28.60 -29.63
CA ASP A 458 -4.11 -29.67 -30.08
C ASP A 458 -5.49 -29.14 -30.47
N LEU A 459 -6.09 -28.24 -29.68
CA LEU A 459 -7.38 -27.61 -29.97
C LEU A 459 -7.29 -26.67 -31.18
N GLN A 460 -6.18 -25.94 -31.38
CA GLN A 460 -5.93 -25.14 -32.58
C GLN A 460 -5.80 -26.03 -33.83
N LYS A 461 -5.02 -27.12 -33.72
CA LYS A 461 -4.89 -28.11 -34.81
C LYS A 461 -6.22 -28.72 -35.20
N LYS A 462 -7.10 -28.95 -34.22
CA LYS A 462 -8.47 -29.42 -34.41
C LYS A 462 -9.44 -28.32 -34.88
N LYS A 463 -8.97 -27.08 -35.06
CA LYS A 463 -9.77 -25.89 -35.40
C LYS A 463 -10.90 -25.60 -34.42
N LYS A 464 -10.72 -25.98 -33.15
CA LYS A 464 -11.66 -25.71 -32.05
C LYS A 464 -11.37 -24.36 -31.38
N LEU A 465 -10.14 -23.86 -31.49
CA LEU A 465 -9.71 -22.53 -31.03
C LEU A 465 -9.00 -21.80 -32.17
N GLY A 466 -9.09 -20.47 -32.17
CA GLY A 466 -8.36 -19.57 -33.06
C GLY A 466 -6.90 -19.39 -32.67
N GLU A 467 -6.15 -18.59 -33.45
CA GLU A 467 -4.73 -18.31 -33.21
C GLU A 467 -4.47 -17.67 -31.83
N HIS A 468 -5.43 -16.89 -31.33
CA HIS A 468 -5.35 -16.20 -30.04
C HIS A 468 -5.85 -17.04 -28.84
N GLY A 469 -6.23 -18.31 -29.07
CA GLY A 469 -6.72 -19.19 -28.00
C GLY A 469 -8.17 -18.95 -27.62
N VAL A 470 -8.47 -19.00 -26.30
CA VAL A 470 -9.81 -18.75 -25.76
C VAL A 470 -10.15 -17.27 -25.89
N GLU A 471 -11.31 -16.94 -26.44
CA GLU A 471 -11.81 -15.56 -26.51
C GLU A 471 -12.17 -15.07 -25.10
N TYR A 472 -11.53 -14.00 -24.67
CA TYR A 472 -11.71 -13.40 -23.35
C TYR A 472 -12.53 -12.11 -23.46
N ASP A 473 -13.75 -12.12 -22.90
CA ASP A 473 -14.66 -10.98 -22.95
C ASP A 473 -15.51 -10.89 -21.66
N PRO A 474 -14.93 -10.34 -20.57
CA PRO A 474 -15.60 -10.26 -19.28
C PRO A 474 -16.58 -9.08 -19.17
N TYR A 475 -16.63 -8.20 -20.18
CA TYR A 475 -17.38 -6.93 -20.07
C TYR A 475 -18.69 -6.91 -20.86
N THR A 476 -18.84 -7.74 -21.89
CA THR A 476 -19.99 -7.67 -22.77
C THR A 476 -21.23 -8.38 -22.22
N SER A 477 -21.07 -9.52 -21.56
CA SER A 477 -22.19 -10.31 -21.03
C SER A 477 -21.75 -11.20 -19.86
N PRO A 478 -22.53 -11.23 -18.77
CA PRO A 478 -22.30 -12.18 -17.68
C PRO A 478 -22.69 -13.62 -18.05
N ARG A 479 -23.23 -13.85 -19.25
CA ARG A 479 -23.61 -15.16 -19.75
C ARG A 479 -22.91 -15.47 -21.05
N VAL A 480 -22.15 -16.56 -21.06
CA VAL A 480 -21.45 -17.08 -22.23
C VAL A 480 -21.96 -18.51 -22.52
N GLU A 481 -22.20 -18.81 -23.76
CA GLU A 481 -22.61 -20.15 -24.23
C GLU A 481 -21.49 -20.71 -25.11
N GLY A 482 -21.12 -21.97 -24.89
CA GLY A 482 -20.07 -22.62 -25.67
C GLY A 482 -19.99 -24.12 -25.43
N GLU A 483 -19.27 -24.82 -26.31
CA GLU A 483 -18.96 -26.25 -26.17
C GLU A 483 -17.79 -26.42 -25.18
N VAL A 484 -17.85 -27.38 -24.25
CA VAL A 484 -16.69 -27.77 -23.42
C VAL A 484 -15.65 -28.42 -24.32
N LEU A 485 -14.51 -27.80 -24.49
CA LEU A 485 -13.43 -28.22 -25.38
C LEU A 485 -12.48 -29.22 -24.71
N ALA A 486 -12.23 -29.06 -23.43
CA ALA A 486 -11.44 -29.99 -22.63
C ALA A 486 -11.81 -29.89 -21.14
N LEU A 487 -11.59 -30.99 -20.42
CA LEU A 487 -11.64 -31.06 -18.97
C LEU A 487 -10.25 -31.47 -18.45
N VAL A 488 -9.80 -30.82 -17.40
CA VAL A 488 -8.55 -31.15 -16.73
C VAL A 488 -8.82 -31.41 -15.25
N MET A 489 -8.25 -32.46 -14.70
CA MET A 489 -8.37 -32.84 -13.30
C MET A 489 -7.00 -33.29 -12.80
N ASN A 490 -6.51 -32.67 -11.72
CA ASN A 490 -5.20 -32.96 -11.14
C ASN A 490 -4.04 -32.92 -12.17
N GLY A 491 -4.04 -31.92 -13.08
CA GLY A 491 -3.01 -31.77 -14.12
C GLY A 491 -3.09 -32.78 -15.26
N GLN A 492 -4.19 -33.51 -15.40
CA GLN A 492 -4.38 -34.48 -16.48
C GLN A 492 -5.70 -34.23 -17.25
N SER A 493 -5.64 -34.36 -18.58
CA SER A 493 -6.84 -34.26 -19.41
C SER A 493 -7.75 -35.47 -19.19
N VAL A 494 -9.04 -35.23 -18.88
CA VAL A 494 -10.03 -36.25 -18.62
C VAL A 494 -11.20 -36.14 -19.61
N GLN A 495 -11.89 -37.24 -19.84
CA GLN A 495 -13.05 -37.28 -20.75
C GLN A 495 -14.37 -36.99 -20.05
N SER A 496 -14.43 -37.18 -18.75
CA SER A 496 -15.61 -36.95 -17.91
C SER A 496 -15.21 -36.70 -16.47
N ALA A 497 -16.10 -36.05 -15.73
CA ALA A 497 -15.96 -35.82 -14.30
C ALA A 497 -17.26 -36.22 -13.60
N SER A 498 -17.15 -36.55 -12.32
CA SER A 498 -18.26 -36.96 -11.47
C SER A 498 -18.64 -35.84 -10.49
N PHE A 499 -19.83 -35.97 -9.91
CA PHE A 499 -20.28 -35.07 -8.87
C PHE A 499 -19.29 -35.05 -7.69
N GLY A 500 -18.84 -33.84 -7.32
CA GLY A 500 -17.85 -33.63 -6.24
C GLY A 500 -16.40 -33.55 -6.71
N ASP A 501 -16.13 -33.79 -8.00
CA ASP A 501 -14.80 -33.60 -8.58
C ASP A 501 -14.50 -32.12 -8.82
N GLN A 502 -13.26 -31.70 -8.50
CA GLN A 502 -12.72 -30.39 -8.88
C GLN A 502 -12.10 -30.51 -10.27
N VAL A 503 -12.57 -29.70 -11.22
CA VAL A 503 -12.11 -29.77 -12.61
C VAL A 503 -11.91 -28.37 -13.20
N GLU A 504 -10.93 -28.24 -14.06
CA GLU A 504 -10.73 -27.08 -14.91
C GLU A 504 -11.42 -27.31 -16.26
N VAL A 505 -12.20 -26.33 -16.69
CA VAL A 505 -13.04 -26.42 -17.90
C VAL A 505 -12.53 -25.46 -18.95
N ILE A 506 -12.20 -25.97 -20.15
CA ILE A 506 -11.76 -25.13 -21.27
C ILE A 506 -12.92 -24.92 -22.21
N LEU A 507 -13.29 -23.65 -22.43
CA LEU A 507 -14.35 -23.19 -23.33
C LEU A 507 -13.75 -22.39 -24.49
N PRO A 508 -14.45 -22.23 -25.64
CA PRO A 508 -13.96 -21.40 -26.73
C PRO A 508 -13.98 -19.90 -26.40
N LYS A 509 -14.86 -19.50 -25.51
CA LYS A 509 -14.99 -18.13 -25.00
C LYS A 509 -15.26 -18.17 -23.50
N THR A 510 -14.70 -17.22 -22.76
CA THR A 510 -15.00 -17.02 -21.35
C THR A 510 -15.38 -15.57 -21.06
N GLY A 511 -16.39 -15.39 -20.21
CA GLY A 511 -16.77 -14.11 -19.62
C GLY A 511 -16.35 -13.97 -18.17
N PHE A 512 -15.70 -15.00 -17.57
CA PHE A 512 -15.19 -14.91 -16.21
C PHE A 512 -13.99 -13.98 -16.17
N TYR A 513 -14.09 -12.95 -15.33
CA TYR A 513 -12.99 -12.03 -15.08
C TYR A 513 -11.87 -12.77 -14.35
N ILE A 514 -10.66 -12.68 -14.86
CA ILE A 514 -9.46 -13.23 -14.24
C ILE A 514 -8.87 -12.15 -13.35
N GLU A 515 -8.51 -12.49 -12.12
CA GLU A 515 -7.89 -11.57 -11.16
C GLU A 515 -6.78 -10.76 -11.83
N SER A 516 -7.06 -9.48 -12.01
CA SER A 516 -6.16 -8.53 -12.63
C SER A 516 -6.46 -7.14 -12.10
N GLY A 517 -5.42 -6.34 -11.82
CA GLY A 517 -5.59 -4.96 -11.37
C GLY A 517 -6.31 -4.81 -10.01
N GLY A 518 -6.35 -5.87 -9.17
CA GLY A 518 -6.97 -5.83 -7.84
C GLY A 518 -8.47 -6.09 -7.80
N GLN A 519 -9.08 -6.50 -8.93
CA GLN A 519 -10.43 -7.04 -8.94
C GLN A 519 -10.35 -8.54 -8.67
N VAL A 520 -11.31 -9.07 -7.87
CA VAL A 520 -11.43 -10.51 -7.60
C VAL A 520 -11.93 -11.26 -8.84
N ASP A 521 -11.55 -12.53 -8.96
CA ASP A 521 -12.08 -13.44 -9.96
C ASP A 521 -13.60 -13.53 -9.89
N ASP A 522 -14.23 -13.63 -11.04
CA ASP A 522 -15.66 -13.91 -11.10
C ASP A 522 -15.94 -15.35 -10.64
N THR A 523 -17.03 -15.49 -9.92
CA THR A 523 -17.63 -16.80 -9.62
C THR A 523 -18.96 -16.95 -10.33
N GLY A 524 -19.33 -18.18 -10.70
CA GLY A 524 -20.56 -18.41 -11.43
C GLY A 524 -20.89 -19.90 -11.59
N TYR A 525 -21.82 -20.18 -12.49
CA TYR A 525 -22.31 -21.53 -12.71
C TYR A 525 -22.17 -21.92 -14.17
N ILE A 526 -21.72 -23.15 -14.42
CA ILE A 526 -21.75 -23.79 -15.75
C ILE A 526 -22.93 -24.76 -15.77
N ARG A 527 -23.87 -24.57 -16.72
CA ARG A 527 -25.02 -25.43 -16.88
C ARG A 527 -25.03 -26.05 -18.29
N ALA A 528 -25.29 -27.35 -18.39
CA ALA A 528 -25.51 -27.98 -19.69
C ALA A 528 -26.80 -27.44 -20.32
N LEU A 529 -26.73 -27.00 -21.58
CA LEU A 529 -27.90 -26.55 -22.36
C LEU A 529 -28.70 -27.71 -22.94
N THR A 530 -28.06 -28.88 -23.17
CA THR A 530 -28.72 -30.08 -23.60
C THR A 530 -28.98 -31.00 -22.42
N PRO A 531 -30.21 -31.55 -22.28
CA PRO A 531 -30.45 -32.60 -21.28
C PRO A 531 -29.55 -33.78 -21.61
N PHE A 532 -28.80 -34.28 -20.63
CA PHE A 532 -28.10 -35.55 -20.74
C PHE A 532 -29.15 -36.61 -21.15
N PRO A 533 -28.84 -37.52 -22.09
CA PRO A 533 -29.69 -38.68 -22.28
C PRO A 533 -29.74 -39.40 -20.94
N SER A 534 -30.92 -39.45 -20.32
CA SER A 534 -31.12 -40.18 -19.08
C SER A 534 -30.65 -41.61 -19.26
N PRO A 535 -29.77 -42.16 -18.40
CA PRO A 535 -29.58 -43.59 -18.37
C PRO A 535 -30.95 -44.20 -18.14
N SER A 536 -31.31 -45.23 -18.86
CA SER A 536 -32.57 -45.95 -18.73
C SER A 536 -32.65 -46.51 -17.29
N LEU A 537 -33.25 -45.75 -16.39
CA LEU A 537 -33.53 -46.18 -15.03
C LEU A 537 -34.83 -46.96 -15.00
N GLY A 538 -34.72 -48.19 -14.69
CA GLY A 538 -35.82 -48.91 -14.05
C GLY A 538 -36.34 -48.14 -12.83
N ARG A 539 -37.66 -47.94 -12.84
CA ARG A 539 -38.52 -47.29 -11.86
C ARG A 539 -37.91 -46.93 -10.48
N GLY A 540 -37.91 -45.64 -10.15
CA GLY A 540 -38.01 -45.14 -8.81
C GLY A 540 -36.94 -44.14 -8.43
N GLY A 541 -37.29 -42.84 -8.33
CA GLY A 541 -36.50 -41.83 -7.69
C GLY A 541 -36.65 -40.42 -8.30
N ARG A 542 -37.26 -39.52 -7.58
CA ARG A 542 -37.42 -38.09 -7.92
C ARG A 542 -36.06 -37.43 -8.07
N GLY A 543 -35.82 -36.78 -9.19
CA GLY A 543 -34.63 -35.99 -9.46
C GLY A 543 -34.58 -34.73 -8.59
N GLN A 544 -33.52 -34.58 -7.81
CA GLN A 544 -33.10 -33.29 -7.24
C GLN A 544 -32.03 -32.72 -8.16
N GLY A 545 -32.20 -31.46 -8.53
CA GLY A 545 -31.22 -30.72 -9.31
C GLY A 545 -29.96 -30.51 -8.46
N VAL A 546 -28.83 -30.74 -9.09
CA VAL A 546 -27.52 -30.58 -8.47
C VAL A 546 -26.98 -29.20 -8.83
N GLU A 547 -26.91 -28.34 -7.86
CA GLU A 547 -26.13 -27.10 -7.92
C GLU A 547 -24.71 -27.42 -7.42
N GLY A 548 -23.71 -27.25 -8.29
CA GLY A 548 -22.31 -27.34 -7.91
C GLY A 548 -21.74 -25.93 -7.80
N GLU A 549 -21.36 -25.52 -6.60
CA GLU A 549 -20.56 -24.33 -6.39
C GLU A 549 -19.12 -24.66 -6.78
N GLY A 550 -18.65 -24.01 -7.86
CA GLY A 550 -17.24 -24.06 -8.24
C GLY A 550 -16.52 -22.83 -7.70
N GLY A 551 -15.78 -23.00 -6.61
CA GLY A 551 -14.75 -22.07 -6.21
C GLY A 551 -13.44 -22.42 -6.92
N SER A 552 -12.78 -21.45 -7.51
CA SER A 552 -11.45 -21.55 -8.13
C SER A 552 -10.36 -21.79 -7.11
#